data_77ad16524939cc2e32cdcd9b435e617d
#
_entry.id   77ad16524939cc2e32cdcd9b435e617d
#
_cell.length_a   1.000
_cell.length_b   1.000
_cell.length_c   1.000
_cell.angle_alpha   90.00
_cell.angle_beta   90.00
_cell.angle_gamma   90.00
#
_symmetry.space_group_name_H-M   'P 1'
#
loop_
_entity.id
_entity.type
_entity.pdbx_description
1 polymer ?
#
loop_
_entity_poly.entity_id
_entity_poly.type
_entity_poly.pdbx_seq_one_letter_code
_entity_poly.pdbx_strand_id
1 'polypeptide(L)'
;MRPCKRTSPACGGGGSPDEPDDGKYRRPVFIGALTLGFGLSVALFFSTGAPLPCKVCYPASWLSLVLFALLLSAGDAAGAVHDFLLQMFLFALAHVAYIRYFLPSAEFSRRRIAAAAVVGAGLLLFLFAGIVPRVASSVERTGVALYGTVIAAMLLSVLFYRGRYAPGFRVAALLFVFSDATIAWNKFVEPLPDATLRIMSTYYAAQYLFALLALAASSRKAAAARP
;
A
#
# COMPACT_ATOMS: atom_id res chain seq x y z
N MET A 1 -66.29 -19.67 -32.33
CA MET A 1 -64.88 -19.32 -32.42
C MET A 1 -64.48 -18.52 -31.18
N ARG A 2 -63.71 -19.10 -30.25
CA ARG A 2 -63.17 -18.38 -29.05
C ARG A 2 -61.68 -18.21 -29.23
N PRO A 3 -61.09 -17.03 -28.97
CA PRO A 3 -59.63 -16.86 -29.07
C PRO A 3 -58.95 -17.37 -27.79
N CYS A 4 -57.91 -18.11 -28.05
CA CYS A 4 -57.00 -18.71 -27.05
C CYS A 4 -56.18 -17.62 -26.31
N LYS A 5 -56.29 -17.52 -24.98
CA LYS A 5 -55.41 -16.71 -24.13
C LYS A 5 -54.08 -17.42 -23.96
N ARG A 6 -53.01 -16.89 -24.55
CA ARG A 6 -51.63 -17.26 -24.20
C ARG A 6 -51.23 -16.61 -22.88
N THR A 7 -51.10 -17.40 -21.88
CA THR A 7 -50.38 -17.03 -20.64
C THR A 7 -48.87 -17.10 -20.93
N SER A 8 -48.19 -15.95 -20.81
CA SER A 8 -46.73 -15.89 -20.82
C SER A 8 -46.17 -16.50 -19.53
N PRO A 9 -45.13 -17.36 -19.61
CA PRO A 9 -44.38 -17.73 -18.43
C PRO A 9 -43.45 -16.58 -18.04
N ALA A 10 -43.44 -16.26 -16.74
CA ALA A 10 -42.54 -15.35 -16.11
C ALA A 10 -41.10 -15.77 -16.37
N CYS A 11 -40.27 -14.86 -16.92
CA CYS A 11 -38.83 -15.01 -16.94
C CYS A 11 -38.33 -14.97 -15.50
N GLY A 12 -38.05 -16.15 -14.96
CA GLY A 12 -37.27 -16.29 -13.74
C GLY A 12 -35.85 -15.79 -14.01
N GLY A 13 -35.43 -14.83 -13.22
CA GLY A 13 -34.04 -14.38 -13.22
C GLY A 13 -33.11 -15.53 -12.84
N GLY A 14 -32.42 -16.08 -13.83
CA GLY A 14 -31.30 -16.98 -13.63
C GLY A 14 -30.10 -16.15 -13.19
N GLY A 15 -29.89 -16.04 -11.87
CA GLY A 15 -28.57 -15.71 -11.36
C GLY A 15 -27.61 -16.82 -11.76
N SER A 16 -26.49 -16.47 -12.37
CA SER A 16 -25.45 -17.44 -12.71
C SER A 16 -24.89 -18.07 -11.41
N PRO A 17 -24.72 -19.39 -11.33
CA PRO A 17 -24.30 -20.08 -10.11
C PRO A 17 -22.83 -19.92 -9.74
N ASP A 18 -22.04 -19.17 -10.51
CA ASP A 18 -20.57 -19.22 -10.44
C ASP A 18 -19.89 -17.87 -10.10
N GLU A 19 -20.60 -16.95 -9.47
CA GLU A 19 -19.92 -15.80 -8.87
C GLU A 19 -19.40 -16.23 -7.49
N PRO A 20 -18.09 -16.42 -7.31
CA PRO A 20 -17.54 -16.80 -6.01
C PRO A 20 -17.89 -15.70 -5.01
N ASP A 21 -18.49 -16.10 -3.88
CA ASP A 21 -18.84 -15.24 -2.75
C ASP A 21 -17.56 -14.66 -2.12
N ASP A 22 -16.98 -13.68 -2.79
CA ASP A 22 -15.77 -12.95 -2.35
C ASP A 22 -15.97 -12.22 -1.02
N GLY A 23 -17.23 -12.00 -0.61
CA GLY A 23 -17.55 -11.29 0.62
C GLY A 23 -17.21 -12.06 1.90
N LYS A 24 -17.23 -13.38 1.85
CA LYS A 24 -17.04 -14.22 3.03
C LYS A 24 -15.60 -14.30 3.51
N TYR A 25 -14.63 -14.23 2.60
CA TYR A 25 -13.20 -14.24 2.91
C TYR A 25 -12.61 -12.83 3.07
N ARG A 26 -13.20 -11.81 2.46
CA ARG A 26 -12.70 -10.43 2.51
C ARG A 26 -12.79 -9.84 3.92
N ARG A 27 -13.91 -9.99 4.64
CA ARG A 27 -14.11 -9.43 5.98
C ARG A 27 -13.07 -9.88 7.03
N PRO A 28 -12.79 -11.20 7.22
CA PRO A 28 -11.82 -11.62 8.22
C PRO A 28 -10.38 -11.23 7.85
N VAL A 29 -10.03 -11.19 6.57
CA VAL A 29 -8.71 -10.76 6.11
C VAL A 29 -8.48 -9.27 6.38
N PHE A 30 -9.48 -8.42 6.12
CA PHE A 30 -9.41 -6.98 6.42
C PHE A 30 -9.39 -6.68 7.92
N ILE A 31 -10.14 -7.42 8.73
CA ILE A 31 -10.09 -7.29 10.20
C ILE A 31 -8.71 -7.72 10.72
N GLY A 32 -8.12 -8.78 10.18
CA GLY A 32 -6.76 -9.20 10.49
C GLY A 32 -5.72 -8.13 10.14
N ALA A 33 -5.86 -7.45 9.00
CA ALA A 33 -5.01 -6.36 8.58
C ALA A 33 -5.09 -5.15 9.52
N LEU A 34 -6.31 -4.75 9.89
CA LEU A 34 -6.55 -3.68 10.85
C LEU A 34 -5.92 -3.99 12.21
N THR A 35 -6.10 -5.21 12.69
CA THR A 35 -5.55 -5.65 14.00
C THR A 35 -4.03 -5.70 13.96
N LEU A 36 -3.45 -6.19 12.87
CA LEU A 36 -1.99 -6.22 12.67
C LEU A 36 -1.41 -4.81 12.53
N GLY A 37 -2.00 -3.95 11.71
CA GLY A 37 -1.54 -2.57 11.51
C GLY A 37 -1.62 -1.75 12.79
N PHE A 38 -2.74 -1.84 13.52
CA PHE A 38 -2.92 -1.18 14.79
C PHE A 38 -2.01 -1.76 15.88
N GLY A 39 -1.95 -3.08 16.01
CA GLY A 39 -1.06 -3.76 16.96
C GLY A 39 0.41 -3.43 16.69
N LEU A 40 0.80 -3.34 15.44
CA LEU A 40 2.15 -2.95 15.02
C LEU A 40 2.45 -1.48 15.33
N SER A 41 1.49 -0.58 15.14
CA SER A 41 1.60 0.84 15.49
C SER A 41 1.81 1.01 17.00
N VAL A 42 1.04 0.27 17.80
CA VAL A 42 1.17 0.23 19.26
C VAL A 42 2.50 -0.40 19.70
N ALA A 43 2.90 -1.51 19.08
CA ALA A 43 4.19 -2.15 19.36
C ALA A 43 5.37 -1.24 18.99
N LEU A 44 5.31 -0.53 17.87
CA LEU A 44 6.28 0.49 17.47
C LEU A 44 6.33 1.64 18.48
N PHE A 45 5.18 2.05 19.02
CA PHE A 45 5.10 3.10 20.01
C PHE A 45 5.76 2.71 21.33
N PHE A 46 5.52 1.49 21.83
CA PHE A 46 6.01 1.02 23.13
C PHE A 46 7.39 0.37 23.09
N SER A 47 7.79 -0.28 22.00
CA SER A 47 9.07 -1.01 21.90
C SER A 47 10.29 -0.11 21.69
N THR A 48 10.09 1.16 21.32
CA THR A 48 11.18 2.13 21.37
C THR A 48 11.47 2.47 22.85
N GLY A 49 12.17 1.62 23.58
CA GLY A 49 12.54 1.81 24.98
C GLY A 49 13.41 3.06 25.27
N ALA A 50 13.43 4.02 24.33
CA ALA A 50 14.05 5.32 24.51
C ALA A 50 13.19 6.18 25.45
N PRO A 51 13.78 6.87 26.45
CA PRO A 51 13.07 7.79 27.32
C PRO A 51 12.40 8.90 26.51
N LEU A 52 11.27 9.41 26.99
CA LEU A 52 10.48 10.47 26.36
C LEU A 52 11.30 11.65 25.80
N PRO A 53 12.35 12.17 26.51
CA PRO A 53 13.19 13.22 25.96
C PRO A 53 13.90 12.85 24.65
N CYS A 54 14.41 11.61 24.54
CA CYS A 54 15.02 11.12 23.30
C CYS A 54 14.02 10.95 22.15
N LYS A 55 12.75 10.62 22.46
CA LYS A 55 11.67 10.54 21.48
C LYS A 55 11.35 11.91 20.89
N VAL A 56 11.49 12.97 21.68
CA VAL A 56 11.31 14.36 21.26
C VAL A 56 12.51 14.90 20.45
N CYS A 57 13.73 14.45 20.75
CA CYS A 57 14.96 14.88 20.05
C CYS A 57 15.15 14.25 18.65
N TYR A 58 14.50 13.11 18.37
CA TYR A 58 14.46 12.46 17.03
C TYR A 58 13.04 12.39 16.46
N PRO A 59 12.26 13.50 16.45
CA PRO A 59 10.83 13.41 16.23
C PRO A 59 10.46 13.05 14.78
N ALA A 60 11.26 13.44 13.80
CA ALA A 60 10.87 13.36 12.40
C ALA A 60 10.77 11.92 11.86
N SER A 61 11.72 11.04 12.19
CA SER A 61 11.73 9.68 11.64
C SER A 61 10.78 8.74 12.38
N TRP A 62 10.67 8.89 13.70
CA TRP A 62 9.80 8.06 14.53
C TRP A 62 8.33 8.41 14.34
N LEU A 63 8.00 9.71 14.38
CA LEU A 63 6.64 10.19 14.13
C LEU A 63 6.15 9.79 12.73
N SER A 64 7.04 9.82 11.73
CA SER A 64 6.72 9.40 10.38
C SER A 64 6.36 7.90 10.30
N LEU A 65 7.02 7.04 11.07
CA LEU A 65 6.70 5.60 11.10
C LEU A 65 5.36 5.30 11.78
N VAL A 66 5.07 5.96 12.91
CA VAL A 66 3.78 5.82 13.60
C VAL A 66 2.65 6.33 12.70
N LEU A 67 2.82 7.51 12.12
CA LEU A 67 1.84 8.10 11.21
C LEU A 67 1.62 7.20 9.99
N PHE A 68 2.67 6.64 9.40
CA PHE A 68 2.58 5.68 8.32
C PHE A 68 1.73 4.46 8.70
N ALA A 69 2.00 3.84 9.85
CA ALA A 69 1.25 2.66 10.29
C ALA A 69 -0.22 2.96 10.57
N LEU A 70 -0.53 4.12 11.18
CA LEU A 70 -1.90 4.57 11.43
C LEU A 70 -2.66 4.83 10.14
N LEU A 71 -2.03 5.51 9.17
CA LEU A 71 -2.65 5.84 7.88
C LEU A 71 -2.88 4.59 7.02
N LEU A 72 -1.97 3.61 7.05
CA LEU A 72 -2.20 2.32 6.39
C LEU A 72 -3.39 1.58 7.00
N SER A 73 -3.46 1.50 8.33
CA SER A 73 -4.58 0.84 9.01
C SER A 73 -5.93 1.52 8.71
N ALA A 74 -5.95 2.86 8.64
CA ALA A 74 -7.13 3.61 8.24
C ALA A 74 -7.50 3.38 6.76
N GLY A 75 -6.50 3.26 5.89
CA GLY A 75 -6.70 2.91 4.48
C GLY A 75 -7.28 1.51 4.30
N ASP A 76 -6.77 0.52 5.06
CA ASP A 76 -7.34 -0.83 5.07
C ASP A 76 -8.81 -0.83 5.54
N ALA A 77 -9.14 0.00 6.55
CA ALA A 77 -10.52 0.17 7.01
C ALA A 77 -11.43 0.77 5.91
N ALA A 78 -10.94 1.79 5.19
CA ALA A 78 -11.65 2.38 4.06
C ALA A 78 -11.89 1.35 2.95
N GLY A 79 -10.89 0.51 2.66
CA GLY A 79 -11.02 -0.61 1.71
C GLY A 79 -12.07 -1.64 2.15
N ALA A 80 -12.17 -1.91 3.46
CA ALA A 80 -13.17 -2.83 4.01
C ALA A 80 -14.61 -2.35 3.83
N VAL A 81 -14.84 -1.03 3.81
CA VAL A 81 -16.15 -0.42 3.52
C VAL A 81 -16.33 -0.06 2.04
N HIS A 82 -15.44 -0.55 1.17
CA HIS A 82 -15.47 -0.34 -0.29
C HIS A 82 -15.31 1.12 -0.75
N ASP A 83 -14.76 2.00 0.08
CA ASP A 83 -14.40 3.37 -0.32
C ASP A 83 -12.99 3.41 -0.90
N PHE A 84 -12.91 3.14 -2.20
CA PHE A 84 -11.64 3.07 -2.92
C PHE A 84 -10.88 4.41 -2.97
N LEU A 85 -11.60 5.53 -3.10
CA LEU A 85 -10.96 6.85 -3.15
C LEU A 85 -10.37 7.25 -1.81
N LEU A 86 -11.12 7.01 -0.72
CA LEU A 86 -10.62 7.25 0.63
C LEU A 86 -9.44 6.34 0.96
N GLN A 87 -9.50 5.07 0.57
CA GLN A 87 -8.39 4.13 0.72
C GLN A 87 -7.13 4.64 0.03
N MET A 88 -7.23 5.03 -1.26
CA MET A 88 -6.09 5.59 -2.00
C MET A 88 -5.54 6.85 -1.36
N PHE A 89 -6.41 7.76 -0.89
CA PHE A 89 -5.99 9.00 -0.24
C PHE A 89 -5.21 8.73 1.05
N LEU A 90 -5.70 7.84 1.91
CA LEU A 90 -5.03 7.48 3.16
C LEU A 90 -3.69 6.78 2.90
N PHE A 91 -3.64 5.89 1.92
CA PHE A 91 -2.40 5.25 1.51
C PHE A 91 -1.41 6.25 0.90
N ALA A 92 -1.88 7.23 0.11
CA ALA A 92 -1.01 8.29 -0.39
C ALA A 92 -0.34 9.07 0.77
N LEU A 93 -1.11 9.44 1.79
CA LEU A 93 -0.58 10.10 2.98
C LEU A 93 0.42 9.22 3.74
N ALA A 94 0.14 7.91 3.86
CA ALA A 94 1.07 6.94 4.43
C ALA A 94 2.40 6.91 3.67
N HIS A 95 2.37 6.90 2.34
CA HIS A 95 3.58 6.91 1.51
C HIS A 95 4.36 8.21 1.61
N VAL A 96 3.67 9.36 1.77
CA VAL A 96 4.34 10.64 2.05
C VAL A 96 5.07 10.59 3.40
N ALA A 97 4.45 10.03 4.44
CA ALA A 97 5.12 9.84 5.73
C ALA A 97 6.35 8.92 5.59
N TYR A 98 6.28 7.92 4.72
CA TYR A 98 7.36 7.00 4.40
C TYR A 98 8.52 7.70 3.68
N ILE A 99 8.23 8.51 2.67
CA ILE A 99 9.23 9.32 1.97
C ILE A 99 9.99 10.21 2.98
N ARG A 100 9.29 10.85 3.91
CA ARG A 100 9.92 11.66 4.97
C ARG A 100 10.85 10.86 5.88
N TYR A 101 10.60 9.58 6.09
CA TYR A 101 11.49 8.71 6.86
C TYR A 101 12.83 8.47 6.16
N PHE A 102 12.82 8.31 4.82
CA PHE A 102 14.03 7.97 4.05
C PHE A 102 14.84 9.18 3.62
N LEU A 103 14.20 10.32 3.32
CA LEU A 103 14.86 11.50 2.78
C LEU A 103 16.06 12.02 3.61
N PRO A 104 16.01 12.09 4.96
CA PRO A 104 17.13 12.60 5.74
C PRO A 104 18.42 11.78 5.62
N SER A 105 18.31 10.53 5.19
CA SER A 105 19.44 9.61 5.01
C SER A 105 19.64 9.23 3.54
N ALA A 106 19.14 10.06 2.62
CA ALA A 106 19.30 9.85 1.19
C ALA A 106 20.71 10.24 0.72
N GLU A 107 21.29 9.43 -0.16
CA GLU A 107 22.56 9.70 -0.81
C GLU A 107 22.39 9.65 -2.33
N PHE A 108 22.73 10.75 -2.97
CA PHE A 108 22.61 10.93 -4.41
C PHE A 108 23.98 10.66 -5.07
N SER A 109 24.17 9.45 -5.61
CA SER A 109 25.29 9.12 -6.46
C SER A 109 24.85 8.99 -7.92
N ARG A 110 25.76 9.22 -8.88
CA ARG A 110 25.43 9.11 -10.32
C ARG A 110 24.80 7.77 -10.68
N ARG A 111 25.30 6.66 -10.12
CA ARG A 111 24.75 5.30 -10.35
C ARG A 111 23.33 5.16 -9.80
N ARG A 112 23.06 5.70 -8.61
CA ARG A 112 21.71 5.65 -8.00
C ARG A 112 20.72 6.54 -8.73
N ILE A 113 21.15 7.72 -9.18
CA ILE A 113 20.33 8.61 -10.00
C ILE A 113 19.96 7.92 -11.31
N ALA A 114 20.92 7.29 -12.00
CA ALA A 114 20.65 6.55 -13.22
C ALA A 114 19.67 5.37 -12.99
N ALA A 115 19.89 4.57 -11.93
CA ALA A 115 18.99 3.49 -11.57
C ALA A 115 17.60 4.01 -11.22
N ALA A 116 17.50 5.08 -10.43
CA ALA A 116 16.23 5.70 -10.07
C ALA A 116 15.50 6.27 -11.28
N ALA A 117 16.23 6.87 -12.23
CA ALA A 117 15.65 7.37 -13.48
C ALA A 117 15.04 6.24 -14.31
N VAL A 118 15.74 5.11 -14.47
CA VAL A 118 15.22 3.95 -15.21
C VAL A 118 14.01 3.34 -14.52
N VAL A 119 14.09 3.10 -13.21
CA VAL A 119 12.97 2.55 -12.43
C VAL A 119 11.79 3.51 -12.42
N GLY A 120 12.04 4.79 -12.18
CA GLY A 120 10.99 5.82 -12.17
C GLY A 120 10.30 5.95 -13.53
N ALA A 121 11.08 5.98 -14.63
CA ALA A 121 10.53 6.03 -15.98
C ALA A 121 9.68 4.79 -16.28
N GLY A 122 10.13 3.58 -15.89
CA GLY A 122 9.36 2.35 -16.06
C GLY A 122 8.04 2.36 -15.29
N LEU A 123 8.05 2.82 -14.03
CA LEU A 123 6.83 2.93 -13.21
C LEU A 123 5.86 3.98 -13.77
N LEU A 124 6.36 5.14 -14.18
CA LEU A 124 5.51 6.19 -14.77
C LEU A 124 4.95 5.75 -16.13
N LEU A 125 5.74 5.06 -16.94
CA LEU A 125 5.26 4.48 -18.19
C LEU A 125 4.16 3.44 -17.93
N PHE A 126 4.37 2.52 -16.99
CA PHE A 126 3.36 1.55 -16.58
C PHE A 126 2.07 2.25 -16.10
N LEU A 127 2.20 3.28 -15.26
CA LEU A 127 1.07 4.04 -14.74
C LEU A 127 0.32 4.79 -15.86
N PHE A 128 1.02 5.67 -16.60
CA PHE A 128 0.38 6.61 -17.52
C PHE A 128 0.04 6.01 -18.89
N ALA A 129 0.75 4.99 -19.36
CA ALA A 129 0.41 4.27 -20.57
C ALA A 129 -0.37 2.97 -20.31
N GLY A 130 -0.11 2.32 -19.17
CA GLY A 130 -0.72 1.04 -18.81
C GLY A 130 -2.06 1.17 -18.08
N ILE A 131 -2.17 1.99 -17.07
CA ILE A 131 -3.32 2.01 -16.15
C ILE A 131 -4.25 3.20 -16.40
N VAL A 132 -3.73 4.43 -16.33
CA VAL A 132 -4.51 5.67 -16.35
C VAL A 132 -5.49 5.78 -17.52
N PRO A 133 -5.12 5.40 -18.77
CA PRO A 133 -6.05 5.47 -19.90
C PRO A 133 -7.25 4.51 -19.80
N ARG A 134 -7.13 3.47 -18.97
CA ARG A 134 -8.17 2.44 -18.80
C ARG A 134 -9.15 2.77 -17.68
N VAL A 135 -8.89 3.81 -16.89
CA VAL A 135 -9.79 4.27 -15.83
C VAL A 135 -10.92 5.10 -16.44
N ALA A 136 -12.15 4.62 -16.34
CA ALA A 136 -13.32 5.27 -16.94
C ALA A 136 -13.70 6.59 -16.25
N SER A 137 -13.77 6.58 -14.90
CA SER A 137 -14.14 7.75 -14.10
C SER A 137 -13.02 8.79 -14.08
N SER A 138 -13.32 10.06 -14.39
CA SER A 138 -12.34 11.16 -14.35
C SER A 138 -11.79 11.40 -12.94
N VAL A 139 -12.62 11.23 -11.91
CA VAL A 139 -12.22 11.39 -10.51
C VAL A 139 -11.26 10.26 -10.10
N GLU A 140 -11.64 9.00 -10.37
CA GLU A 140 -10.75 7.85 -10.09
C GLU A 140 -9.46 7.94 -10.91
N ARG A 141 -9.52 8.39 -12.16
CA ARG A 141 -8.35 8.56 -13.04
C ARG A 141 -7.34 9.53 -12.42
N THR A 142 -7.82 10.67 -11.94
CA THR A 142 -6.97 11.65 -11.24
C THR A 142 -6.40 11.06 -9.96
N GLY A 143 -7.22 10.39 -9.15
CA GLY A 143 -6.79 9.70 -7.93
C GLY A 143 -5.70 8.67 -8.19
N VAL A 144 -5.90 7.80 -9.19
CA VAL A 144 -4.94 6.76 -9.59
C VAL A 144 -3.63 7.37 -10.09
N ALA A 145 -3.69 8.43 -10.90
CA ALA A 145 -2.49 9.12 -11.39
C ALA A 145 -1.68 9.75 -10.25
N LEU A 146 -2.34 10.45 -9.32
CA LEU A 146 -1.70 11.06 -8.15
C LEU A 146 -1.13 9.99 -7.22
N TYR A 147 -1.93 9.00 -6.86
CA TYR A 147 -1.52 7.91 -5.97
C TYR A 147 -0.34 7.11 -6.53
N GLY A 148 -0.41 6.70 -7.79
CA GLY A 148 0.67 5.96 -8.43
C GLY A 148 1.97 6.77 -8.53
N THR A 149 1.87 8.10 -8.71
CA THR A 149 3.05 9.00 -8.68
C THR A 149 3.67 9.05 -7.27
N VAL A 150 2.85 9.10 -6.23
CA VAL A 150 3.34 9.07 -4.83
C VAL A 150 4.03 7.75 -4.51
N ILE A 151 3.47 6.61 -4.95
CA ILE A 151 4.11 5.29 -4.80
C ILE A 151 5.46 5.24 -5.52
N ALA A 152 5.53 5.75 -6.75
CA ALA A 152 6.79 5.83 -7.49
C ALA A 152 7.81 6.68 -6.71
N ALA A 153 7.43 7.84 -6.19
CA ALA A 153 8.28 8.68 -5.37
C ALA A 153 8.74 7.97 -4.08
N MET A 154 7.86 7.18 -3.44
CA MET A 154 8.22 6.37 -2.28
C MET A 154 9.31 5.35 -2.63
N LEU A 155 9.15 4.57 -3.70
CA LEU A 155 10.17 3.61 -4.10
C LEU A 155 11.50 4.30 -4.43
N LEU A 156 11.47 5.45 -5.13
CA LEU A 156 12.67 6.21 -5.42
C LEU A 156 13.36 6.71 -4.15
N SER A 157 12.62 7.16 -3.14
CA SER A 157 13.19 7.58 -1.86
C SER A 157 13.95 6.44 -1.16
N VAL A 158 13.43 5.21 -1.25
CA VAL A 158 14.09 4.00 -0.71
C VAL A 158 15.35 3.64 -1.50
N LEU A 159 15.36 3.85 -2.82
CA LEU A 159 16.57 3.63 -3.64
C LEU A 159 17.72 4.56 -3.25
N PHE A 160 17.41 5.79 -2.87
CA PHE A 160 18.41 6.76 -2.41
C PHE A 160 18.82 6.54 -0.96
N TYR A 161 17.99 5.87 -0.14
CA TYR A 161 18.28 5.65 1.28
C TYR A 161 19.57 4.86 1.48
N ARG A 162 20.44 5.37 2.40
CA ARG A 162 21.68 4.74 2.79
C ARG A 162 21.70 4.44 4.29
N GLY A 163 21.15 3.33 4.64
CA GLY A 163 21.22 2.78 5.99
C GLY A 163 21.62 1.32 5.95
N ARG A 164 22.00 0.75 7.09
CA ARG A 164 22.40 -0.66 7.20
C ARG A 164 21.35 -1.62 6.62
N TYR A 165 20.07 -1.29 6.74
CA TYR A 165 18.96 -2.12 6.30
C TYR A 165 18.41 -1.71 4.92
N ALA A 166 19.14 -0.88 4.17
CA ALA A 166 18.70 -0.39 2.86
C ALA A 166 18.28 -1.51 1.88
N PRO A 167 18.99 -2.65 1.76
CA PRO A 167 18.55 -3.73 0.90
C PRO A 167 17.17 -4.29 1.29
N GLY A 168 16.94 -4.51 2.58
CA GLY A 168 15.65 -5.01 3.08
C GLY A 168 14.51 -4.03 2.83
N PHE A 169 14.73 -2.73 3.05
CA PHE A 169 13.73 -1.70 2.74
C PHE A 169 13.41 -1.63 1.24
N ARG A 170 14.40 -1.87 0.35
CA ARG A 170 14.15 -1.95 -1.10
C ARG A 170 13.26 -3.13 -1.45
N VAL A 171 13.51 -4.30 -0.86
CA VAL A 171 12.65 -5.48 -1.06
C VAL A 171 11.23 -5.20 -0.58
N ALA A 172 11.07 -4.61 0.61
CA ALA A 172 9.77 -4.25 1.14
C ALA A 172 9.02 -3.25 0.23
N ALA A 173 9.71 -2.21 -0.26
CA ALA A 173 9.13 -1.24 -1.18
C ALA A 173 8.72 -1.86 -2.53
N LEU A 174 9.52 -2.77 -3.07
CA LEU A 174 9.20 -3.49 -4.30
C LEU A 174 7.99 -4.40 -4.13
N LEU A 175 7.88 -5.13 -3.01
CA LEU A 175 6.70 -5.94 -2.69
C LEU A 175 5.45 -5.08 -2.60
N PHE A 176 5.56 -3.90 -1.99
CA PHE A 176 4.44 -2.95 -1.88
C PHE A 176 3.99 -2.46 -3.26
N VAL A 177 4.94 -1.98 -4.07
CA VAL A 177 4.66 -1.52 -5.45
C VAL A 177 4.04 -2.63 -6.28
N PHE A 178 4.51 -3.87 -6.14
CA PHE A 178 3.95 -5.02 -6.84
C PHE A 178 2.50 -5.30 -6.41
N SER A 179 2.20 -5.23 -5.11
CA SER A 179 0.84 -5.37 -4.59
C SER A 179 -0.10 -4.34 -5.23
N ASP A 180 0.30 -3.06 -5.19
CA ASP A 180 -0.53 -1.97 -5.70
C ASP A 180 -0.68 -1.99 -7.23
N ALA A 181 0.39 -2.36 -7.95
CA ALA A 181 0.33 -2.58 -9.39
C ALA A 181 -0.66 -3.71 -9.73
N THR A 182 -0.69 -4.77 -8.91
CA THR A 182 -1.63 -5.89 -9.08
C THR A 182 -3.08 -5.44 -8.82
N ILE A 183 -3.33 -4.59 -7.79
CA ILE A 183 -4.65 -3.99 -7.54
C ILE A 183 -5.10 -3.19 -8.76
N ALA A 184 -4.23 -2.28 -9.24
CA ALA A 184 -4.56 -1.41 -10.36
C ALA A 184 -4.82 -2.21 -11.64
N TRP A 185 -4.01 -3.21 -11.93
CA TRP A 185 -4.20 -4.07 -13.10
C TRP A 185 -5.51 -4.85 -13.02
N ASN A 186 -5.74 -5.53 -11.90
CA ASN A 186 -6.95 -6.35 -11.66
C ASN A 186 -8.24 -5.52 -11.72
N LYS A 187 -8.18 -4.24 -11.29
CA LYS A 187 -9.35 -3.37 -11.26
C LYS A 187 -9.63 -2.69 -12.60
N PHE A 188 -8.59 -2.24 -13.32
CA PHE A 188 -8.74 -1.33 -14.45
C PHE A 188 -8.34 -1.92 -15.81
N VAL A 189 -7.62 -3.04 -15.84
CA VAL A 189 -7.14 -3.64 -17.09
C VAL A 189 -7.87 -4.94 -17.37
N GLU A 190 -7.63 -5.95 -16.53
CA GLU A 190 -8.28 -7.27 -16.64
C GLU A 190 -8.25 -7.99 -15.29
N PRO A 191 -9.26 -8.79 -14.97
CA PRO A 191 -9.28 -9.63 -13.79
C PRO A 191 -8.13 -10.65 -13.81
N LEU A 192 -7.39 -10.73 -12.72
CA LEU A 192 -6.27 -11.66 -12.57
C LEU A 192 -6.68 -12.88 -11.75
N PRO A 193 -6.26 -14.10 -12.15
CA PRO A 193 -6.45 -15.27 -11.31
C PRO A 193 -5.70 -15.09 -9.98
N ASP A 194 -6.33 -15.49 -8.88
CA ASP A 194 -5.78 -15.39 -7.52
C ASP A 194 -5.29 -13.98 -7.12
N ALA A 195 -5.91 -12.92 -7.68
CA ALA A 195 -5.53 -11.54 -7.41
C ALA A 195 -5.47 -11.25 -5.92
N THR A 196 -6.47 -11.65 -5.15
CA THR A 196 -6.53 -11.44 -3.70
C THR A 196 -5.34 -12.07 -2.98
N LEU A 197 -4.97 -13.30 -3.32
CA LEU A 197 -3.83 -13.98 -2.71
C LEU A 197 -2.52 -13.25 -3.03
N ARG A 198 -2.31 -12.87 -4.28
CA ARG A 198 -1.11 -12.13 -4.72
C ARG A 198 -1.00 -10.77 -4.03
N ILE A 199 -2.07 -10.00 -4.02
CA ILE A 199 -2.14 -8.68 -3.39
C ILE A 199 -1.85 -8.81 -1.88
N MET A 200 -2.60 -9.66 -1.17
CA MET A 200 -2.51 -9.75 0.28
C MET A 200 -1.18 -10.32 0.74
N SER A 201 -0.64 -11.36 0.07
CA SER A 201 0.65 -11.94 0.45
C SER A 201 1.80 -10.95 0.30
N THR A 202 1.86 -10.21 -0.81
CA THR A 202 2.91 -9.23 -1.05
C THR A 202 2.76 -7.98 -0.19
N TYR A 203 1.53 -7.52 0.05
CA TYR A 203 1.21 -6.42 0.93
C TYR A 203 1.63 -6.70 2.38
N TYR A 204 1.21 -7.85 2.94
CA TYR A 204 1.59 -8.20 4.32
C TYR A 204 3.08 -8.47 4.46
N ALA A 205 3.70 -9.13 3.50
CA ALA A 205 5.14 -9.32 3.49
C ALA A 205 5.89 -7.98 3.48
N ALA A 206 5.44 -7.02 2.67
CA ALA A 206 6.00 -5.68 2.64
C ALA A 206 5.86 -4.98 3.99
N GLN A 207 4.65 -4.93 4.56
CA GLN A 207 4.39 -4.28 5.85
C GLN A 207 5.20 -4.89 6.99
N TYR A 208 5.21 -6.22 7.06
CA TYR A 208 5.97 -6.93 8.09
C TYR A 208 7.47 -6.64 8.01
N LEU A 209 8.01 -6.66 6.79
CA LEU A 209 9.41 -6.36 6.55
C LEU A 209 9.76 -4.91 6.93
N PHE A 210 8.91 -3.97 6.55
CA PHE A 210 9.07 -2.56 6.92
C PHE A 210 9.13 -2.38 8.43
N ALA A 211 8.20 -2.98 9.15
CA ALA A 211 8.12 -2.87 10.59
C ALA A 211 9.33 -3.44 11.30
N LEU A 212 9.74 -4.66 10.93
CA LEU A 212 10.92 -5.30 11.52
C LEU A 212 12.19 -4.47 11.30
N LEU A 213 12.39 -3.99 10.06
CA LEU A 213 13.57 -3.20 9.72
C LEU A 213 13.58 -1.84 10.40
N ALA A 214 12.42 -1.20 10.52
CA ALA A 214 12.28 0.07 11.21
C ALA A 214 12.55 -0.06 12.71
N LEU A 215 12.03 -1.11 13.35
CA LEU A 215 12.32 -1.45 14.75
C LEU A 215 13.82 -1.71 14.97
N ALA A 216 14.43 -2.53 14.12
CA ALA A 216 15.85 -2.83 14.21
C ALA A 216 16.73 -1.57 14.00
N ALA A 217 16.33 -0.67 13.11
CA ALA A 217 17.03 0.59 12.89
C ALA A 217 16.90 1.55 14.09
N SER A 218 15.71 1.63 14.69
CA SER A 218 15.43 2.51 15.82
C SER A 218 16.12 2.05 17.11
N SER A 219 16.09 0.76 17.41
CA SER A 219 16.72 0.18 18.61
C SER A 219 18.23 0.42 18.63
N ARG A 220 18.90 0.35 17.46
CA ARG A 220 20.35 0.62 17.36
C ARG A 220 20.70 2.10 17.52
N LYS A 221 19.90 3.00 16.98
CA LYS A 221 20.09 4.44 17.18
C LYS A 221 19.98 4.79 18.68
N ALA A 222 19.03 4.19 19.38
CA ALA A 222 18.88 4.35 20.82
C ALA A 222 20.06 3.78 21.61
N ALA A 223 20.62 2.63 21.21
CA ALA A 223 21.80 2.03 21.83
C ALA A 223 23.07 2.86 21.61
N ALA A 224 23.26 3.44 20.42
CA ALA A 224 24.40 4.29 20.08
C ALA A 224 24.36 5.68 20.73
N ALA A 225 23.20 6.12 21.23
CA ALA A 225 22.99 7.40 21.91
C ALA A 225 23.08 7.32 23.44
N ARG A 226 23.38 6.14 23.99
CA ARG A 226 23.67 5.98 25.43
C ARG A 226 25.14 6.32 25.66
N PRO A 227 25.44 7.23 26.60
CA PRO A 227 26.82 7.58 27.00
C PRO A 227 27.56 6.39 27.57
#